data_9d671ff737d885c015cf9af479486d74
#
_entry.id   9d671ff737d885c015cf9af479486d74
#
_cell.length_a   1.000
_cell.length_b   1.000
_cell.length_c   1.000
_cell.angle_alpha   90.00
_cell.angle_beta   90.00
_cell.angle_gamma   90.00
#
_symmetry.space_group_name_H-M   'P 1'
#
loop_
_entity.id
_entity.type
_entity.pdbx_description
1 polymer ?
#
loop_
_entity_poly.entity_id
_entity_poly.type
_entity_poly.pdbx_seq_one_letter_code
_entity_poly.pdbx_strand_id
1 'polypeptide(L)'
;MRILRTVLCALVMLSGVVPAWSGVHLWRVKEIFSNADGTVQFIELATCCGSTTENSLATRQVTSLSNSFVISSNVSGSTLNKHLLLATADFAALPGAPTPDYIIPAQFFSTASDTITFAIYDSLIFSTGMLPADGSTSLNKDPDDTSDTTFTAVNSPTNYSGQTGSVAAVSGAPAVPDGEGGTTPVTASPLSADAATLEISFDATSCMNAADHHIIYGDQSGLPAAPGGTFTPLGGECGIGGAAPYTWSGVPGVDTPGDLLWFILVATDDAVIEGSWGTDSSGGERQGPGNSGASGICALVKTLDNACGNQ
;
A
#
# COMPACT_ATOMS: atom_id res chain seq x y z
N MET A 1 7.22 28.57 -92.04
CA MET A 1 8.12 28.25 -90.96
C MET A 1 7.41 28.63 -89.65
N ARG A 2 6.78 27.66 -88.98
CA ARG A 2 6.01 27.85 -87.68
C ARG A 2 6.84 27.30 -86.53
N ILE A 3 7.23 28.17 -85.61
CA ILE A 3 7.99 27.84 -84.42
C ILE A 3 6.97 27.46 -83.30
N LEU A 4 6.97 26.20 -82.95
CA LEU A 4 6.16 25.64 -81.90
C LEU A 4 6.86 25.94 -80.54
N ARG A 5 6.30 26.78 -79.70
CA ARG A 5 6.79 27.05 -78.37
C ARG A 5 6.17 25.99 -77.39
N THR A 6 6.96 25.10 -76.97
CA THR A 6 6.60 24.13 -75.89
C THR A 6 6.73 24.82 -74.53
N VAL A 7 5.62 25.08 -73.87
CA VAL A 7 5.60 25.57 -72.50
C VAL A 7 5.66 24.34 -71.59
N LEU A 8 6.78 24.18 -70.94
CA LEU A 8 6.98 23.13 -69.91
C LEU A 8 6.42 23.63 -68.58
N CYS A 9 5.24 23.13 -68.18
CA CYS A 9 4.63 23.41 -66.87
C CYS A 9 5.28 22.50 -65.80
N ALA A 10 6.22 23.05 -65.02
CA ALA A 10 6.80 22.37 -63.90
C ALA A 10 5.78 22.38 -62.74
N LEU A 11 5.12 21.24 -62.50
CA LEU A 11 4.24 21.03 -61.37
C LEU A 11 5.11 20.77 -60.14
N VAL A 12 5.34 21.82 -59.30
CA VAL A 12 5.98 21.68 -57.99
C VAL A 12 4.99 21.03 -57.04
N MET A 13 5.14 19.73 -56.78
CA MET A 13 4.45 19.04 -55.72
C MET A 13 4.99 19.59 -54.38
N LEU A 14 4.34 20.56 -53.75
CA LEU A 14 4.52 20.86 -52.34
C LEU A 14 3.95 19.69 -51.53
N SER A 15 4.81 18.76 -51.19
CA SER A 15 4.50 17.79 -50.15
C SER A 15 4.43 18.55 -48.82
N GLY A 16 3.25 19.05 -48.49
CA GLY A 16 2.96 19.58 -47.17
C GLY A 16 3.20 18.47 -46.14
N VAL A 17 4.25 18.62 -45.31
CA VAL A 17 4.40 17.85 -44.12
C VAL A 17 3.23 18.26 -43.22
N VAL A 18 2.16 17.47 -43.20
CA VAL A 18 1.09 17.61 -42.21
C VAL A 18 1.74 17.31 -40.87
N PRO A 19 1.78 18.25 -39.91
CA PRO A 19 2.24 17.94 -38.59
C PRO A 19 1.39 16.76 -38.06
N ALA A 20 2.04 15.65 -37.69
CA ALA A 20 1.35 14.58 -36.98
C ALA A 20 0.83 15.21 -35.69
N TRP A 21 -0.48 15.37 -35.59
CA TRP A 21 -1.10 15.87 -34.35
C TRP A 21 -0.89 14.81 -33.30
N SER A 22 -0.03 15.13 -32.33
CA SER A 22 0.22 14.30 -31.17
C SER A 22 -1.08 14.24 -30.37
N GLY A 23 -1.64 13.06 -30.25
CA GLY A 23 -2.87 12.79 -29.51
C GLY A 23 -2.64 12.54 -28.02
N VAL A 24 -3.72 12.30 -27.31
CA VAL A 24 -3.73 11.90 -25.89
C VAL A 24 -5.01 11.13 -25.54
N HIS A 25 -5.91 11.00 -26.52
CA HIS A 25 -7.28 10.53 -26.29
C HIS A 25 -7.43 9.00 -26.31
N LEU A 26 -6.36 8.26 -26.58
CA LEU A 26 -6.34 6.80 -26.61
C LEU A 26 -5.61 6.18 -25.40
N TRP A 27 -5.29 6.97 -24.39
CA TRP A 27 -4.92 6.45 -23.09
C TRP A 27 -6.16 6.04 -22.31
N ARG A 28 -6.11 4.86 -21.69
CA ARG A 28 -7.19 4.25 -20.90
C ARG A 28 -6.68 3.86 -19.52
N VAL A 29 -7.55 3.95 -18.53
CA VAL A 29 -7.29 3.36 -17.22
C VAL A 29 -7.33 1.85 -17.37
N LYS A 30 -6.21 1.19 -17.17
CA LYS A 30 -6.06 -0.26 -17.34
C LYS A 30 -6.14 -1.01 -16.01
N GLU A 31 -5.43 -0.53 -15.02
CA GLU A 31 -5.27 -1.22 -13.75
C GLU A 31 -5.22 -0.23 -12.59
N ILE A 32 -5.92 -0.54 -11.50
CA ILE A 32 -5.80 0.18 -10.24
C ILE A 32 -5.58 -0.80 -9.10
N PHE A 33 -4.79 -0.38 -8.14
CA PHE A 33 -4.41 -1.19 -6.99
C PHE A 33 -4.41 -0.37 -5.72
N SER A 34 -4.83 -0.98 -4.62
CA SER A 34 -4.72 -0.39 -3.30
C SER A 34 -4.48 -1.47 -2.25
N ASN A 35 -3.69 -1.17 -1.23
CA ASN A 35 -3.76 -1.88 0.04
C ASN A 35 -4.98 -1.37 0.85
N ALA A 36 -5.26 -1.97 2.00
CA ALA A 36 -6.49 -1.71 2.75
C ALA A 36 -6.59 -0.27 3.26
N ASP A 37 -5.49 0.37 3.65
CA ASP A 37 -5.44 1.72 4.19
C ASP A 37 -5.24 2.82 3.11
N GLY A 38 -4.99 2.43 1.86
CA GLY A 38 -4.78 3.35 0.75
C GLY A 38 -3.40 4.03 0.73
N THR A 39 -2.46 3.64 1.55
CA THR A 39 -1.10 4.20 1.54
C THR A 39 -0.29 3.72 0.34
N VAL A 40 -0.51 2.48 -0.07
CA VAL A 40 0.10 1.87 -1.24
C VAL A 40 -0.92 1.79 -2.36
N GLN A 41 -0.84 2.70 -3.31
CA GLN A 41 -1.76 2.77 -4.44
C GLN A 41 -1.01 2.95 -5.76
N PHE A 42 -1.57 2.39 -6.84
CA PHE A 42 -1.18 2.79 -8.18
C PHE A 42 -2.38 2.87 -9.14
N ILE A 43 -2.20 3.65 -10.19
CA ILE A 43 -3.05 3.76 -11.36
C ILE A 43 -2.16 3.54 -12.57
N GLU A 44 -2.47 2.54 -13.38
CA GLU A 44 -1.82 2.30 -14.66
C GLU A 44 -2.73 2.74 -15.78
N LEU A 45 -2.20 3.59 -16.65
CA LEU A 45 -2.82 3.90 -17.94
C LEU A 45 -2.13 3.09 -19.03
N ALA A 46 -2.90 2.64 -20.03
CA ALA A 46 -2.36 1.99 -21.21
C ALA A 46 -2.90 2.63 -22.49
N THR A 47 -2.09 2.66 -23.55
CA THR A 47 -2.58 3.08 -24.87
C THR A 47 -3.35 1.95 -25.53
N CYS A 48 -4.54 2.28 -26.04
CA CYS A 48 -5.36 1.35 -26.83
C CYS A 48 -5.16 1.48 -28.34
N CYS A 49 -5.80 0.56 -29.04
CA CYS A 49 -6.21 0.74 -30.45
C CYS A 49 -5.03 0.87 -31.43
N GLY A 50 -3.85 0.39 -31.05
CA GLY A 50 -2.65 0.43 -31.91
C GLY A 50 -2.05 1.81 -32.12
N SER A 51 -2.36 2.80 -31.29
CA SER A 51 -1.87 4.18 -31.46
C SER A 51 -0.38 4.34 -31.19
N THR A 52 0.30 5.10 -32.02
CA THR A 52 1.74 5.37 -31.94
C THR A 52 2.08 6.81 -31.58
N THR A 53 1.08 7.70 -31.44
CA THR A 53 1.31 9.17 -31.40
C THR A 53 0.57 9.86 -30.23
N GLU A 54 0.26 9.14 -29.15
CA GLU A 54 -0.47 9.65 -27.98
C GLU A 54 0.49 10.33 -26.96
N ASN A 55 1.27 11.31 -27.43
CA ASN A 55 2.39 11.88 -26.68
C ASN A 55 2.05 13.12 -25.85
N SER A 56 0.88 13.78 -26.07
CA SER A 56 0.53 15.10 -25.51
C SER A 56 -0.09 14.99 -24.11
N LEU A 57 0.62 14.37 -23.16
CA LEU A 57 0.17 14.12 -21.80
C LEU A 57 0.28 15.34 -20.86
N ALA A 58 1.18 16.27 -21.15
CA ALA A 58 1.38 17.44 -20.29
C ALA A 58 0.06 18.21 -20.07
N THR A 59 -0.16 18.64 -18.83
CA THR A 59 -1.37 19.32 -18.35
C THR A 59 -2.64 18.47 -18.30
N ARG A 60 -2.59 17.20 -18.68
CA ARG A 60 -3.72 16.28 -18.49
C ARG A 60 -3.79 15.88 -17.01
N GLN A 61 -5.01 15.54 -16.60
CA GLN A 61 -5.27 15.20 -15.21
C GLN A 61 -5.70 13.74 -15.10
N VAL A 62 -5.23 13.09 -14.04
CA VAL A 62 -5.84 11.90 -13.48
C VAL A 62 -6.56 12.33 -12.21
N THR A 63 -7.84 11.99 -12.09
CA THR A 63 -8.65 12.38 -10.94
C THR A 63 -9.31 11.18 -10.29
N SER A 64 -9.52 11.27 -9.00
CA SER A 64 -10.49 10.51 -8.22
C SER A 64 -11.68 11.42 -7.88
N LEU A 65 -12.64 10.94 -7.10
CA LEU A 65 -13.72 11.80 -6.58
C LEU A 65 -13.21 12.90 -5.65
N SER A 66 -12.07 12.68 -4.98
CA SER A 66 -11.54 13.58 -3.94
C SER A 66 -10.24 14.27 -4.32
N ASN A 67 -9.47 13.72 -5.25
CA ASN A 67 -8.13 14.20 -5.56
C ASN A 67 -7.91 14.38 -7.08
N SER A 68 -6.89 15.16 -7.40
CA SER A 68 -6.47 15.42 -8.77
C SER A 68 -4.95 15.48 -8.88
N PHE A 69 -4.40 14.84 -9.90
CA PHE A 69 -2.99 14.88 -10.24
C PHE A 69 -2.80 15.38 -11.66
N VAL A 70 -1.94 16.39 -11.85
CA VAL A 70 -1.62 16.96 -13.17
C VAL A 70 -0.34 16.33 -13.70
N ILE A 71 -0.41 15.68 -14.84
CA ILE A 71 0.77 15.15 -15.53
C ILE A 71 1.64 16.31 -15.98
N SER A 72 2.91 16.30 -15.56
CA SER A 72 3.80 17.46 -15.71
C SER A 72 4.48 17.55 -17.07
N SER A 73 4.60 16.44 -17.81
CA SER A 73 5.38 16.37 -19.05
C SER A 73 4.75 15.49 -20.11
N ASN A 74 5.06 15.76 -21.35
CA ASN A 74 4.78 14.87 -22.48
C ASN A 74 5.70 13.67 -22.46
N VAL A 75 5.26 12.56 -23.03
CA VAL A 75 6.11 11.40 -23.31
C VAL A 75 6.72 11.51 -24.72
N SER A 76 7.73 10.73 -24.99
CA SER A 76 8.45 10.75 -26.28
C SER A 76 8.50 9.36 -26.92
N GLY A 77 8.69 9.31 -28.23
CA GLY A 77 8.76 8.06 -28.99
C GLY A 77 7.38 7.52 -29.36
N SER A 78 7.36 6.26 -29.80
CA SER A 78 6.10 5.57 -30.11
C SER A 78 5.36 5.20 -28.84
N THR A 79 4.07 5.44 -28.83
CA THR A 79 3.17 5.07 -27.72
C THR A 79 2.48 3.72 -27.94
N LEU A 80 2.85 2.99 -28.99
CA LEU A 80 2.29 1.66 -29.28
C LEU A 80 2.52 0.71 -28.09
N ASN A 81 1.44 0.18 -27.53
CA ASN A 81 1.45 -0.73 -26.37
C ASN A 81 2.24 -0.17 -25.18
N LYS A 82 2.18 1.14 -24.97
CA LYS A 82 2.82 1.80 -23.87
C LYS A 82 1.90 1.90 -22.66
N HIS A 83 2.54 1.88 -21.50
CA HIS A 83 1.92 2.03 -20.20
C HIS A 83 2.45 3.28 -19.51
N LEU A 84 1.72 3.80 -18.57
CA LEU A 84 2.12 4.92 -17.73
C LEU A 84 1.70 4.63 -16.30
N LEU A 85 2.65 4.60 -15.40
CA LEU A 85 2.44 4.22 -14.01
C LEU A 85 2.46 5.44 -13.10
N LEU A 86 1.34 5.71 -12.46
CA LEU A 86 1.21 6.69 -11.39
C LEU A 86 1.06 5.92 -10.08
N ALA A 87 1.94 6.15 -9.11
CA ALA A 87 1.88 5.40 -7.85
C ALA A 87 2.31 6.24 -6.65
N THR A 88 1.95 5.80 -5.46
CA THR A 88 2.37 6.42 -4.20
C THR A 88 3.86 6.18 -3.93
N ALA A 89 4.46 7.00 -3.07
CA ALA A 89 5.85 6.81 -2.66
C ALA A 89 6.06 5.45 -1.97
N ASP A 90 5.07 5.01 -1.17
CA ASP A 90 5.14 3.73 -0.47
C ASP A 90 5.08 2.54 -1.43
N PHE A 91 4.29 2.65 -2.51
CA PHE A 91 4.35 1.66 -3.59
C PHE A 91 5.77 1.58 -4.19
N ALA A 92 6.38 2.73 -4.49
CA ALA A 92 7.71 2.78 -5.11
C ALA A 92 8.82 2.17 -4.22
N ALA A 93 8.60 2.10 -2.91
CA ALA A 93 9.53 1.52 -1.95
C ALA A 93 9.40 -0.01 -1.82
N LEU A 94 8.33 -0.61 -2.35
CA LEU A 94 8.10 -2.05 -2.20
C LEU A 94 9.07 -2.90 -3.05
N PRO A 95 9.50 -4.05 -2.56
CA PRO A 95 10.24 -5.03 -3.35
C PRO A 95 9.41 -5.46 -4.57
N GLY A 96 10.05 -5.48 -5.74
CA GLY A 96 9.41 -5.88 -7.00
C GLY A 96 8.58 -4.78 -7.67
N ALA A 97 8.43 -3.61 -7.05
CA ALA A 97 7.73 -2.49 -7.68
C ALA A 97 8.54 -1.93 -8.87
N PRO A 98 7.94 -1.74 -10.05
CA PRO A 98 8.55 -0.96 -11.10
C PRO A 98 8.60 0.51 -10.69
N THR A 99 9.62 1.24 -11.13
CA THR A 99 9.74 2.66 -10.85
C THR A 99 8.56 3.41 -11.45
N PRO A 100 7.73 4.12 -10.65
CA PRO A 100 6.63 4.90 -11.17
C PRO A 100 7.10 6.02 -12.12
N ASP A 101 6.33 6.29 -13.16
CA ASP A 101 6.56 7.45 -14.02
C ASP A 101 6.18 8.75 -13.31
N TYR A 102 5.20 8.69 -12.39
CA TYR A 102 4.78 9.82 -11.55
C TYR A 102 4.44 9.36 -10.14
N ILE A 103 4.76 10.20 -9.15
CA ILE A 103 4.38 9.98 -7.76
C ILE A 103 3.10 10.75 -7.46
N ILE A 104 2.07 10.04 -7.01
CA ILE A 104 0.80 10.58 -6.51
C ILE A 104 0.77 10.56 -4.97
N PRO A 105 -0.05 11.40 -4.33
CA PRO A 105 -0.23 11.34 -2.88
C PRO A 105 -0.80 9.99 -2.41
N ALA A 106 -0.49 9.60 -1.19
CA ALA A 106 -1.16 8.50 -0.52
C ALA A 106 -2.67 8.78 -0.42
N GLN A 107 -3.48 7.73 -0.37
CA GLN A 107 -4.95 7.83 -0.33
C GLN A 107 -5.51 8.68 -1.49
N PHE A 108 -4.92 8.55 -2.66
CA PHE A 108 -5.35 9.29 -3.84
C PHE A 108 -6.78 8.97 -4.23
N PHE A 109 -7.21 7.72 -4.09
CA PHE A 109 -8.59 7.28 -4.29
C PHE A 109 -9.09 6.43 -3.11
N SER A 110 -10.41 6.41 -2.94
CA SER A 110 -11.06 5.60 -1.91
C SER A 110 -10.87 4.10 -2.17
N THR A 111 -10.71 3.30 -1.12
CA THR A 111 -10.67 1.83 -1.24
C THR A 111 -12.06 1.20 -1.32
N ALA A 112 -13.11 1.93 -0.91
CA ALA A 112 -14.48 1.42 -0.89
C ALA A 112 -15.22 1.64 -2.23
N SER A 113 -15.21 2.87 -2.76
CA SER A 113 -15.84 3.21 -4.03
C SER A 113 -15.26 4.51 -4.55
N ASP A 114 -14.99 4.59 -5.86
CA ASP A 114 -14.46 5.78 -6.49
C ASP A 114 -14.68 5.75 -8.02
N THR A 115 -14.28 6.83 -8.67
CA THR A 115 -14.20 6.97 -10.13
C THR A 115 -12.84 7.53 -10.49
N ILE A 116 -12.00 6.70 -11.06
CA ILE A 116 -10.70 7.13 -11.58
C ILE A 116 -10.88 7.58 -13.02
N THR A 117 -10.57 8.85 -13.29
CA THR A 117 -10.77 9.43 -14.61
C THR A 117 -9.44 9.94 -15.18
N PHE A 118 -9.16 9.58 -16.41
CA PHE A 118 -8.09 10.19 -17.20
C PHE A 118 -8.67 11.27 -18.12
N ALA A 119 -8.44 12.52 -17.75
CA ALA A 119 -8.95 13.71 -18.43
C ALA A 119 -10.47 13.60 -18.70
N ILE A 120 -10.87 13.71 -19.99
CA ILE A 120 -12.25 13.50 -20.44
C ILE A 120 -12.39 12.24 -21.30
N TYR A 121 -11.36 11.42 -21.33
CA TYR A 121 -11.23 10.37 -22.36
C TYR A 121 -11.59 8.99 -21.88
N ASP A 122 -11.35 8.72 -20.59
CA ASP A 122 -11.64 7.41 -20.03
C ASP A 122 -11.85 7.46 -18.52
N SER A 123 -12.61 6.49 -18.01
CA SER A 123 -12.81 6.32 -16.57
C SER A 123 -12.94 4.84 -16.19
N LEU A 124 -12.53 4.52 -14.96
CA LEU A 124 -12.79 3.26 -14.30
C LEU A 124 -13.61 3.56 -13.04
N ILE A 125 -14.82 2.99 -12.99
CA ILE A 125 -15.77 3.18 -11.89
C ILE A 125 -15.83 1.89 -11.10
N PHE A 126 -15.73 1.97 -9.79
CA PHE A 126 -15.90 0.81 -8.92
C PHE A 126 -16.72 1.15 -7.68
N SER A 127 -17.40 0.14 -7.16
CA SER A 127 -18.19 0.20 -5.94
C SER A 127 -17.62 -0.74 -4.88
N THR A 128 -18.16 -0.65 -3.67
CA THR A 128 -17.74 -1.44 -2.51
C THR A 128 -17.60 -2.94 -2.86
N GLY A 129 -16.46 -3.49 -2.59
CA GLY A 129 -16.11 -4.89 -2.82
C GLY A 129 -15.62 -5.23 -4.24
N MET A 130 -15.56 -4.27 -5.16
CA MET A 130 -15.01 -4.48 -6.50
C MET A 130 -13.48 -4.35 -6.53
N LEU A 131 -12.94 -3.35 -5.85
CA LEU A 131 -11.49 -3.18 -5.71
C LEU A 131 -11.00 -4.09 -4.59
N PRO A 132 -10.13 -5.08 -4.87
CA PRO A 132 -9.46 -5.83 -3.82
C PRO A 132 -8.56 -4.91 -3.01
N ALA A 133 -8.56 -5.10 -1.70
CA ALA A 133 -7.67 -4.40 -0.79
C ALA A 133 -6.79 -5.40 -0.02
N ASP A 134 -6.51 -6.55 -0.63
CA ASP A 134 -5.74 -7.67 -0.07
C ASP A 134 -4.23 -7.49 -0.21
N GLY A 135 -3.80 -6.37 -0.80
CA GLY A 135 -2.39 -6.07 -1.01
C GLY A 135 -1.70 -6.88 -2.12
N SER A 136 -2.41 -7.76 -2.82
CA SER A 136 -1.83 -8.60 -3.88
C SER A 136 -2.60 -8.55 -5.20
N THR A 137 -3.90 -8.29 -5.13
CA THR A 137 -4.81 -8.31 -6.26
C THR A 137 -5.22 -6.90 -6.66
N SER A 138 -5.32 -6.64 -7.94
CA SER A 138 -5.75 -5.36 -8.52
C SER A 138 -7.08 -5.48 -9.26
N LEU A 139 -7.72 -4.35 -9.49
CA LEU A 139 -8.87 -4.22 -10.38
C LEU A 139 -8.40 -3.77 -11.76
N ASN A 140 -8.74 -4.55 -12.76
CA ASN A 140 -8.30 -4.38 -14.14
C ASN A 140 -9.47 -4.07 -15.07
N LYS A 141 -9.17 -3.35 -16.15
CA LYS A 141 -10.04 -3.14 -17.31
C LYS A 141 -9.23 -3.36 -18.58
N ASP A 142 -9.80 -4.02 -19.59
CA ASP A 142 -9.16 -4.13 -20.89
C ASP A 142 -9.19 -2.76 -21.61
N PRO A 143 -8.06 -2.14 -21.93
CA PRO A 143 -8.02 -0.84 -22.58
C PRO A 143 -8.60 -0.84 -24.00
N ASP A 144 -8.66 -1.99 -24.67
CA ASP A 144 -9.22 -2.15 -26.02
C ASP A 144 -10.72 -2.52 -26.00
N ASP A 145 -11.28 -2.87 -24.82
CA ASP A 145 -12.68 -3.21 -24.66
C ASP A 145 -13.54 -1.95 -24.44
N THR A 146 -14.57 -1.79 -25.23
CA THR A 146 -15.54 -0.70 -25.13
C THR A 146 -16.68 -0.98 -24.13
N SER A 147 -16.73 -2.18 -23.55
CA SER A 147 -17.78 -2.58 -22.60
C SER A 147 -17.53 -2.09 -21.17
N ASP A 148 -16.34 -1.55 -20.88
CA ASP A 148 -15.89 -1.15 -19.54
C ASP A 148 -15.96 -2.28 -18.49
N THR A 149 -15.87 -3.53 -18.93
CA THR A 149 -15.89 -4.69 -18.06
C THR A 149 -14.62 -4.74 -17.21
N THR A 150 -14.79 -4.85 -15.90
CA THR A 150 -13.68 -4.99 -14.96
C THR A 150 -13.54 -6.42 -14.48
N PHE A 151 -12.31 -6.80 -14.14
CA PHE A 151 -11.97 -8.10 -13.55
C PHE A 151 -10.83 -7.94 -12.54
N THR A 152 -10.67 -8.90 -11.65
CA THR A 152 -9.57 -8.93 -10.67
C THR A 152 -8.48 -9.89 -11.11
N ALA A 153 -7.22 -9.51 -10.88
CA ALA A 153 -6.05 -10.34 -11.17
C ALA A 153 -4.92 -10.00 -10.18
N VAL A 154 -3.91 -10.84 -10.10
CA VAL A 154 -2.64 -10.47 -9.43
C VAL A 154 -2.12 -9.19 -10.07
N ASN A 155 -1.72 -8.22 -9.25
CA ASN A 155 -1.26 -6.93 -9.75
C ASN A 155 -0.03 -7.08 -10.66
N SER A 156 0.00 -6.28 -11.74
CA SER A 156 1.03 -6.36 -12.77
C SER A 156 1.43 -4.98 -13.32
N PRO A 157 1.73 -4.01 -12.43
CA PRO A 157 2.02 -2.64 -12.84
C PRO A 157 3.16 -2.57 -13.84
N THR A 158 2.97 -1.76 -14.86
CA THR A 158 3.97 -1.54 -15.92
C THR A 158 4.18 -0.04 -16.14
N ASN A 159 5.44 0.40 -16.16
CA ASN A 159 5.78 1.80 -16.41
C ASN A 159 6.03 2.09 -17.89
N TYR A 160 6.28 3.35 -18.24
CA TYR A 160 6.49 3.78 -19.62
C TYR A 160 7.72 3.16 -20.27
N SER A 161 8.75 2.86 -19.49
CA SER A 161 9.96 2.17 -20.01
C SER A 161 9.72 0.69 -20.33
N GLY A 162 8.59 0.13 -19.91
CA GLY A 162 8.25 -1.29 -20.07
C GLY A 162 8.75 -2.16 -18.93
N GLN A 163 9.16 -1.58 -17.80
CA GLN A 163 9.46 -2.33 -16.59
C GLN A 163 8.13 -2.80 -15.97
N THR A 164 7.96 -4.09 -15.84
CA THR A 164 6.79 -4.72 -15.22
C THR A 164 7.20 -5.36 -13.89
N GLY A 165 6.31 -5.31 -12.91
CA GLY A 165 6.51 -5.95 -11.62
C GLY A 165 5.23 -6.53 -11.05
N SER A 166 5.32 -7.02 -9.83
CA SER A 166 4.19 -7.36 -8.97
C SER A 166 4.61 -7.06 -7.56
N VAL A 167 3.70 -6.51 -6.77
CA VAL A 167 3.96 -6.13 -5.38
C VAL A 167 3.04 -6.90 -4.45
N ALA A 168 3.53 -7.15 -3.23
CA ALA A 168 2.72 -7.56 -2.10
C ALA A 168 2.71 -6.41 -1.09
N ALA A 169 1.58 -5.70 -1.04
CA ALA A 169 1.35 -4.58 -0.13
C ALA A 169 0.30 -4.97 0.90
N VAL A 170 0.62 -5.97 1.69
CA VAL A 170 -0.28 -6.43 2.74
C VAL A 170 -0.40 -5.34 3.80
N SER A 171 -1.62 -4.91 4.05
CA SER A 171 -1.94 -4.05 5.18
C SER A 171 -2.04 -4.95 6.41
N GLY A 172 -1.06 -4.87 7.24
CA GLY A 172 -1.05 -5.54 8.52
C GLY A 172 -0.10 -4.80 9.43
N ALA A 173 -0.45 -4.67 10.69
CA ALA A 173 0.50 -4.16 11.65
C ALA A 173 1.66 -5.16 11.74
N PRO A 174 2.92 -4.72 11.61
CA PRO A 174 4.06 -5.61 11.72
C PRO A 174 4.14 -6.23 13.13
N ALA A 175 4.80 -7.39 13.22
CA ALA A 175 5.18 -7.91 14.53
C ALA A 175 6.24 -7.00 15.17
N VAL A 176 6.20 -6.86 16.48
CA VAL A 176 7.28 -6.17 17.21
C VAL A 176 8.51 -7.09 17.21
N PRO A 177 9.72 -6.57 16.87
CA PRO A 177 10.93 -7.37 16.86
C PRO A 177 11.21 -8.08 18.18
N ASP A 178 11.53 -9.35 18.11
CA ASP A 178 11.81 -10.23 19.26
C ASP A 178 13.31 -10.38 19.57
N GLY A 179 14.16 -9.79 18.75
CA GLY A 179 15.63 -9.89 18.82
C GLY A 179 16.23 -10.93 17.90
N GLU A 180 15.42 -11.65 17.13
CA GLU A 180 15.92 -12.54 16.09
C GLU A 180 16.26 -11.76 14.80
N GLY A 181 17.07 -12.39 13.94
CA GLY A 181 17.45 -11.76 12.67
C GLY A 181 18.26 -10.47 12.80
N GLY A 182 18.80 -10.15 13.97
CA GLY A 182 19.58 -8.93 14.22
C GLY A 182 18.75 -7.73 14.69
N THR A 183 17.48 -7.93 15.01
CA THR A 183 16.61 -6.91 15.63
C THR A 183 16.90 -6.77 17.12
N THR A 184 16.49 -5.66 17.73
CA THR A 184 16.61 -5.45 19.18
C THR A 184 15.35 -5.97 19.88
N PRO A 185 15.46 -6.87 20.85
CA PRO A 185 14.28 -7.39 21.54
C PRO A 185 13.61 -6.33 22.41
N VAL A 186 12.33 -6.54 22.69
CA VAL A 186 11.61 -5.74 23.68
C VAL A 186 12.22 -5.96 25.08
N THR A 187 12.55 -4.86 25.75
CA THR A 187 13.06 -4.88 27.12
C THR A 187 12.24 -3.97 28.02
N ALA A 188 12.12 -4.35 29.29
CA ALA A 188 11.48 -3.54 30.32
C ALA A 188 12.47 -3.28 31.46
N SER A 189 12.60 -2.03 31.86
CA SER A 189 13.48 -1.59 32.94
C SER A 189 12.69 -0.76 33.94
N PRO A 190 12.76 -1.05 35.25
CA PRO A 190 12.04 -0.26 36.26
C PRO A 190 12.66 1.13 36.38
N LEU A 191 11.83 2.16 36.36
CA LEU A 191 12.19 3.56 36.64
C LEU A 191 11.86 3.96 38.07
N SER A 192 11.08 3.14 38.81
CA SER A 192 10.74 3.33 40.20
C SER A 192 11.06 2.05 40.99
N ALA A 193 11.32 2.20 42.29
CA ALA A 193 11.72 1.08 43.15
C ALA A 193 10.60 0.03 43.37
N ASP A 194 9.36 0.45 43.21
CA ASP A 194 8.14 -0.38 43.26
C ASP A 194 7.70 -0.92 41.90
N ALA A 195 8.50 -0.63 40.84
CA ALA A 195 8.17 -0.96 39.46
C ALA A 195 6.80 -0.43 38.97
N ALA A 196 6.22 0.57 39.63
CA ALA A 196 4.99 1.24 39.17
C ALA A 196 5.21 2.07 37.92
N THR A 197 6.45 2.27 37.50
CA THR A 197 6.85 2.89 36.24
C THR A 197 7.94 2.08 35.58
N LEU A 198 7.72 1.66 34.35
CA LEU A 198 8.67 0.93 33.53
C LEU A 198 9.07 1.76 32.29
N GLU A 199 10.32 1.63 31.90
CA GLU A 199 10.77 2.01 30.56
C GLU A 199 10.72 0.79 29.67
N ILE A 200 9.93 0.89 28.59
CA ILE A 200 9.79 -0.15 27.57
C ILE A 200 10.60 0.28 26.35
N SER A 201 11.67 -0.44 26.07
CA SER A 201 12.51 -0.22 24.88
C SER A 201 12.21 -1.32 23.86
N PHE A 202 12.08 -0.91 22.60
CA PHE A 202 11.81 -1.79 21.48
C PHE A 202 12.42 -1.21 20.20
N ASP A 203 12.55 -2.01 19.17
CA ASP A 203 13.03 -1.55 17.87
C ASP A 203 11.86 -0.95 17.07
N ALA A 204 11.73 0.37 17.12
CA ALA A 204 10.70 1.11 16.37
C ALA A 204 11.07 1.35 14.91
N THR A 205 12.26 0.93 14.46
CA THR A 205 12.80 1.29 13.13
C THR A 205 12.93 0.10 12.18
N SER A 206 13.15 -1.10 12.70
CA SER A 206 13.33 -2.30 11.87
C SER A 206 12.03 -2.79 11.25
N CYS A 207 10.88 -2.46 11.87
CA CYS A 207 9.56 -2.72 11.33
C CYS A 207 8.98 -1.42 10.76
N MET A 208 9.23 -1.15 9.51
CA MET A 208 8.59 -0.03 8.82
C MET A 208 7.07 -0.30 8.73
N ASN A 209 6.26 0.75 8.98
CA ASN A 209 4.79 0.79 8.93
C ASN A 209 4.04 0.44 10.22
N ALA A 210 4.70 0.30 11.38
CA ALA A 210 3.98 0.41 12.64
C ALA A 210 3.65 1.90 12.88
N ALA A 211 2.40 2.29 12.66
CA ALA A 211 1.97 3.66 12.91
C ALA A 211 1.91 3.93 14.43
N ASP A 212 1.63 2.90 15.20
CA ASP A 212 1.47 2.98 16.66
C ASP A 212 1.73 1.62 17.32
N HIS A 213 1.75 1.60 18.66
CA HIS A 213 1.92 0.38 19.45
C HIS A 213 0.93 0.36 20.61
N HIS A 214 0.68 -0.86 21.12
CA HIS A 214 -0.11 -1.10 22.34
C HIS A 214 0.65 -2.00 23.28
N ILE A 215 0.47 -1.79 24.58
CA ILE A 215 0.89 -2.74 25.60
C ILE A 215 -0.35 -3.48 26.08
N ILE A 216 -0.40 -4.80 25.89
CA ILE A 216 -1.46 -5.68 26.38
C ILE A 216 -0.89 -6.43 27.57
N TYR A 217 -1.58 -6.46 28.71
CA TYR A 217 -1.07 -7.08 29.93
C TYR A 217 -2.11 -7.92 30.63
N GLY A 218 -1.64 -8.82 31.48
CA GLY A 218 -2.46 -9.66 32.34
C GLY A 218 -1.67 -10.27 33.50
N ASP A 219 -2.35 -10.98 34.33
CA ASP A 219 -1.75 -11.71 35.46
C ASP A 219 -1.54 -13.20 35.14
N GLN A 220 -1.04 -13.95 36.15
CA GLN A 220 -0.79 -15.39 36.02
C GLN A 220 -2.05 -16.19 35.62
N SER A 221 -3.24 -15.77 36.03
CA SER A 221 -4.49 -16.48 35.72
C SER A 221 -4.90 -16.37 34.26
N GLY A 222 -4.41 -15.34 33.59
CA GLY A 222 -4.61 -15.08 32.16
C GLY A 222 -3.64 -15.81 31.22
N LEU A 223 -2.67 -16.54 31.77
CA LEU A 223 -1.75 -17.34 30.95
C LEU A 223 -2.42 -18.63 30.49
N PRO A 224 -2.23 -19.07 29.23
CA PRO A 224 -2.74 -20.34 28.76
C PRO A 224 -2.04 -21.52 29.48
N ALA A 225 -2.81 -22.57 29.75
CA ALA A 225 -2.29 -23.77 30.44
C ALA A 225 -1.34 -24.62 29.56
N ALA A 226 -1.36 -24.40 28.23
CA ALA A 226 -0.53 -25.14 27.29
C ALA A 226 -0.25 -24.25 26.06
N PRO A 227 0.81 -24.56 25.29
CA PRO A 227 1.05 -23.91 23.98
C PRO A 227 -0.18 -24.00 23.05
N GLY A 228 -0.42 -22.94 22.28
CA GLY A 228 -1.60 -22.80 21.43
C GLY A 228 -2.89 -22.38 22.17
N GLY A 229 -2.83 -22.22 23.49
CA GLY A 229 -3.96 -21.71 24.27
C GLY A 229 -4.13 -20.22 24.16
N THR A 230 -5.31 -19.74 24.59
CA THR A 230 -5.69 -18.33 24.53
C THR A 230 -5.22 -17.60 25.78
N PHE A 231 -4.52 -16.49 25.61
CA PHE A 231 -4.21 -15.53 26.68
C PHE A 231 -5.49 -14.75 27.05
N THR A 232 -5.66 -14.45 28.33
CA THR A 232 -6.76 -13.61 28.82
C THR A 232 -6.18 -12.33 29.42
N PRO A 233 -6.15 -11.21 28.66
CA PRO A 233 -5.64 -9.95 29.16
C PRO A 233 -6.57 -9.36 30.22
N LEU A 234 -5.99 -8.64 31.19
CA LEU A 234 -6.71 -7.80 32.15
C LEU A 234 -6.90 -6.36 31.66
N GLY A 235 -5.98 -5.89 30.82
CA GLY A 235 -6.02 -4.53 30.32
C GLY A 235 -4.93 -4.24 29.27
N GLY A 236 -4.83 -2.99 28.88
CA GLY A 236 -3.81 -2.52 27.94
C GLY A 236 -3.66 -1.01 27.93
N GLU A 237 -2.51 -0.55 27.48
CA GLU A 237 -2.22 0.83 27.08
C GLU A 237 -2.34 0.90 25.58
N CYS A 238 -3.44 1.47 25.08
CA CYS A 238 -3.67 1.62 23.66
C CYS A 238 -3.12 2.95 23.17
N GLY A 239 -2.43 2.95 22.01
CA GLY A 239 -1.96 4.20 21.43
C GLY A 239 -0.74 4.79 22.14
N ILE A 240 0.31 3.99 22.38
CA ILE A 240 1.54 4.47 23.03
C ILE A 240 2.51 5.19 22.08
N GLY A 241 2.18 5.25 20.78
CA GLY A 241 2.98 5.88 19.74
C GLY A 241 3.99 4.96 19.08
N GLY A 242 4.67 5.50 18.04
CA GLY A 242 5.71 4.82 17.28
C GLY A 242 7.13 5.06 17.79
N ALA A 243 7.33 5.74 18.93
CA ALA A 243 8.66 6.10 19.43
C ALA A 243 9.08 5.24 20.62
N ALA A 244 10.31 4.75 20.56
CA ALA A 244 10.97 4.06 21.67
C ALA A 244 12.14 4.89 22.24
N PRO A 245 12.43 4.82 23.57
CA PRO A 245 11.69 4.06 24.58
C PRO A 245 10.37 4.74 25.00
N TYR A 246 9.41 3.94 25.46
CA TYR A 246 8.15 4.41 26.05
C TYR A 246 8.19 4.32 27.57
N THR A 247 7.68 5.33 28.27
CA THR A 247 7.52 5.31 29.74
C THR A 247 6.11 4.87 30.09
N TRP A 248 5.96 3.63 30.54
CA TRP A 248 4.71 3.09 31.04
C TRP A 248 4.53 3.44 32.52
N SER A 249 3.63 4.39 32.82
CA SER A 249 3.31 4.82 34.18
C SER A 249 2.03 4.16 34.67
N GLY A 250 1.96 3.87 35.97
CA GLY A 250 0.81 3.19 36.57
C GLY A 250 0.73 1.72 36.16
N VAL A 251 1.86 1.10 36.01
CA VAL A 251 1.96 -0.37 35.80
C VAL A 251 1.14 -1.06 36.90
N PRO A 252 0.21 -1.96 36.55
CA PRO A 252 -0.58 -2.67 37.53
C PRO A 252 0.33 -3.43 38.50
N GLY A 253 0.14 -3.17 39.82
CA GLY A 253 0.89 -3.85 40.85
C GLY A 253 0.52 -5.33 40.92
N VAL A 254 1.49 -6.13 41.30
CA VAL A 254 1.27 -7.51 41.77
C VAL A 254 1.18 -7.44 43.29
N ASP A 255 -0.03 -7.55 43.85
CA ASP A 255 -0.33 -7.26 45.24
C ASP A 255 0.18 -8.35 46.22
N THR A 256 0.58 -9.51 45.69
CA THR A 256 1.02 -10.67 46.48
C THR A 256 2.39 -11.15 46.04
N PRO A 257 3.34 -11.41 46.95
CA PRO A 257 4.63 -11.99 46.59
C PRO A 257 4.46 -13.33 45.84
N GLY A 258 5.01 -13.38 44.63
CA GLY A 258 4.88 -14.52 43.71
C GLY A 258 3.85 -14.35 42.60
N ASP A 259 3.08 -13.28 42.65
CA ASP A 259 2.23 -12.90 41.50
C ASP A 259 3.09 -12.52 40.28
N LEU A 260 2.54 -12.72 39.11
CA LEU A 260 3.18 -12.46 37.83
C LEU A 260 2.34 -11.47 37.03
N LEU A 261 2.98 -10.39 36.60
CA LEU A 261 2.46 -9.55 35.53
C LEU A 261 3.15 -9.96 34.22
N TRP A 262 2.39 -10.35 33.22
CA TRP A 262 2.90 -10.50 31.86
C TRP A 262 2.41 -9.32 30.99
N PHE A 263 3.18 -8.95 30.00
CA PHE A 263 2.77 -8.02 28.98
C PHE A 263 3.32 -8.41 27.61
N ILE A 264 2.64 -7.95 26.58
CA ILE A 264 3.02 -8.09 25.18
C ILE A 264 2.96 -6.71 24.56
N LEU A 265 4.00 -6.33 23.85
CA LEU A 265 4.00 -5.15 23.01
C LEU A 265 3.52 -5.54 21.62
N VAL A 266 2.52 -4.84 21.12
CA VAL A 266 1.87 -5.12 19.85
C VAL A 266 1.97 -3.89 18.96
N ALA A 267 2.40 -4.07 17.71
CA ALA A 267 2.34 -3.02 16.72
C ALA A 267 0.93 -2.91 16.12
N THR A 268 0.57 -1.73 15.66
CA THR A 268 -0.71 -1.45 14.99
C THR A 268 -0.51 -0.55 13.78
N ASP A 269 -1.41 -0.64 12.84
CA ASP A 269 -1.45 0.17 11.62
C ASP A 269 -2.37 1.40 11.75
N ASP A 270 -2.27 2.14 12.82
CA ASP A 270 -3.15 3.29 13.12
C ASP A 270 -4.47 2.93 13.82
N ALA A 271 -4.39 2.04 14.82
CA ALA A 271 -5.47 1.64 15.73
C ALA A 271 -6.62 0.81 15.12
N VAL A 272 -6.45 0.28 13.92
CA VAL A 272 -7.46 -0.56 13.27
C VAL A 272 -7.09 -2.04 13.32
N ILE A 273 -5.83 -2.37 13.09
CA ILE A 273 -5.33 -3.74 13.01
C ILE A 273 -4.26 -3.98 14.06
N GLU A 274 -4.37 -5.07 14.77
CA GLU A 274 -3.38 -5.54 15.74
C GLU A 274 -2.45 -6.55 15.06
N GLY A 275 -1.14 -6.36 15.20
CA GLY A 275 -0.13 -7.24 14.63
C GLY A 275 0.08 -8.53 15.41
N SER A 276 1.11 -9.27 15.04
CA SER A 276 1.50 -10.52 15.71
C SER A 276 1.88 -10.29 17.19
N TRP A 277 1.52 -11.24 18.03
CA TRP A 277 1.94 -11.32 19.42
C TRP A 277 3.22 -12.16 19.60
N GLY A 278 3.80 -12.58 18.49
CA GLY A 278 4.90 -13.52 18.46
C GLY A 278 4.45 -14.97 18.71
N THR A 279 5.38 -15.90 18.51
CA THR A 279 5.12 -17.33 18.63
C THR A 279 5.23 -17.83 20.05
N ASP A 280 4.50 -18.89 20.37
CA ASP A 280 4.66 -19.67 21.58
C ASP A 280 5.76 -20.74 21.44
N SER A 281 5.97 -21.54 22.47
CA SER A 281 7.00 -22.60 22.46
C SER A 281 6.73 -23.76 21.51
N SER A 282 5.57 -23.81 20.87
CA SER A 282 5.24 -24.77 19.80
C SER A 282 5.42 -24.18 18.40
N GLY A 283 5.80 -22.91 18.30
CA GLY A 283 5.92 -22.17 17.05
C GLY A 283 4.59 -21.64 16.52
N GLY A 284 3.51 -21.72 17.28
CA GLY A 284 2.21 -21.16 16.94
C GLY A 284 2.08 -19.71 17.37
N GLU A 285 1.35 -18.91 16.62
CA GLU A 285 1.04 -17.53 17.00
C GLU A 285 0.24 -17.46 18.30
N ARG A 286 0.66 -16.60 19.24
CA ARG A 286 -0.09 -16.37 20.48
C ARG A 286 -1.44 -15.74 20.20
N GLN A 287 -2.48 -16.20 20.92
CA GLN A 287 -3.86 -15.83 20.68
C GLN A 287 -4.48 -15.12 21.89
N GLY A 288 -5.17 -14.00 21.62
CA GLY A 288 -6.06 -13.34 22.56
C GLY A 288 -7.53 -13.77 22.37
N PRO A 289 -8.48 -13.25 23.20
CA PRO A 289 -9.89 -13.62 23.14
C PRO A 289 -10.69 -12.88 22.04
N GLY A 290 -10.11 -11.87 21.40
CA GLY A 290 -10.76 -11.06 20.39
C GLY A 290 -10.82 -11.71 19.00
N ASN A 291 -11.35 -10.97 18.03
CA ASN A 291 -11.48 -11.44 16.65
C ASN A 291 -10.10 -11.78 16.06
N SER A 292 -10.03 -12.91 15.36
CA SER A 292 -8.79 -13.44 14.76
C SER A 292 -7.65 -13.62 15.78
N GLY A 293 -7.98 -13.77 17.09
CA GLY A 293 -7.00 -13.90 18.15
C GLY A 293 -6.37 -12.59 18.64
N ALA A 294 -7.01 -11.46 18.39
CA ALA A 294 -6.64 -10.15 18.92
C ALA A 294 -6.85 -10.08 20.44
N SER A 295 -6.34 -9.02 21.09
CA SER A 295 -6.48 -8.80 22.53
C SER A 295 -7.92 -8.66 23.00
N GLY A 296 -8.78 -8.05 22.18
CA GLY A 296 -10.10 -7.60 22.58
C GLY A 296 -10.09 -6.37 23.51
N ILE A 297 -8.92 -5.82 23.83
CA ILE A 297 -8.76 -4.67 24.73
C ILE A 297 -8.80 -3.35 23.95
N CYS A 298 -8.02 -3.24 22.88
CA CYS A 298 -7.99 -2.04 22.03
C CYS A 298 -8.98 -2.12 20.86
N ALA A 299 -9.94 -3.04 20.91
CA ALA A 299 -11.04 -3.24 19.95
C ALA A 299 -10.58 -3.49 18.51
N LEU A 300 -9.44 -4.14 18.32
CA LEU A 300 -8.83 -4.39 17.01
C LEU A 300 -9.08 -5.82 16.55
N VAL A 301 -8.89 -6.01 15.24
CA VAL A 301 -8.81 -7.34 14.60
C VAL A 301 -7.33 -7.65 14.41
N LYS A 302 -6.90 -8.89 14.69
CA LYS A 302 -5.52 -9.31 14.47
C LYS A 302 -5.31 -9.75 13.02
N THR A 303 -4.16 -9.38 12.45
CA THR A 303 -3.65 -9.93 11.19
C THR A 303 -2.17 -10.31 11.32
N LEU A 304 -1.77 -11.33 10.58
CA LEU A 304 -0.39 -11.83 10.52
C LEU A 304 0.28 -11.52 9.18
N ASP A 305 -0.40 -10.76 8.33
CA ASP A 305 -0.02 -10.61 6.92
C ASP A 305 1.23 -9.75 6.71
N ASN A 306 1.71 -9.05 7.74
CA ASN A 306 2.90 -8.21 7.67
C ASN A 306 3.85 -8.46 8.83
N ALA A 307 4.38 -9.67 8.91
CA ALA A 307 5.39 -10.01 9.91
C ALA A 307 6.74 -9.37 9.57
N CYS A 308 7.28 -8.61 10.50
CA CYS A 308 8.64 -8.10 10.44
C CYS A 308 9.63 -9.21 10.72
N GLY A 309 10.42 -9.56 9.72
CA GLY A 309 11.38 -10.64 9.82
C GLY A 309 10.77 -12.02 9.63
N ASN A 310 11.60 -12.97 9.29
CA ASN A 310 11.22 -14.38 9.27
C ASN A 310 11.01 -14.84 10.70
N GLN A 311 9.77 -14.99 11.12
CA GLN A 311 9.42 -15.77 12.29
C GLN A 311 9.42 -17.25 11.96
#